data_b33ac25459e558623903a1a08780d76a
#
_entry.id   b33ac25459e558623903a1a08780d76a
#
_cell.length_a   1.000
_cell.length_b   1.000
_cell.length_c   1.000
_cell.angle_alpha   90.00
_cell.angle_beta   90.00
_cell.angle_gamma   90.00
#
_symmetry.space_group_name_H-M   'P 1'
#
loop_
_entity.id
_entity.type
_entity.pdbx_description
1 polymer ?
#
loop_
_entity_poly.entity_id
_entity_poly.type
_entity_poly.pdbx_seq_one_letter_code
_entity_poly.pdbx_strand_id
1 'polypeptide(L)'
;MSPSVAAPANGKGRLLALGCEGSANKLGVGVISHTLPLPPIPGDTQPEAEVLSNIRHTYNAPAGAGFLPKDTAQHHRAQFCSVTLEALRRAGVSRPRDEIDCVAFTGGPGMGAPLTSVAVAARTLALLWGKEEDMVGVNHCVGHIEMGRSITGAANPVVLYVSGGNTQVIAYAEQRYRIFGEALDIAVGNCLDRFARTIMIPNDPAPGYNIEQLARRSAGDVLHDLPYAVKGMDCSFSGILAKVDDLAAQMLAGKKVTTAEGRAVEITKEDLCFSLQETVFAMLVEITERAMAHVGSQQVLIVGGVGSNVRLQEMMGAMARDRGGSVYATDERFCIDNGIMIAHAGLLAYESGFRTPLQDTTVTQRFRTDEVHVKWRV
;
A
#
# COMPACT_ATOMS: atom_id res chain seq x y z
N MET A 1 28.81 -11.37 -22.38
CA MET A 1 29.50 -11.57 -21.09
C MET A 1 28.60 -11.00 -20.03
N SER A 2 27.94 -11.84 -19.28
CA SER A 2 27.06 -11.39 -18.13
C SER A 2 27.99 -10.81 -17.07
N PRO A 3 27.63 -9.65 -16.46
CA PRO A 3 28.39 -9.14 -15.32
C PRO A 3 28.27 -10.14 -14.17
N SER A 4 29.39 -10.62 -13.66
CA SER A 4 29.43 -11.42 -12.44
C SER A 4 28.92 -10.54 -11.32
N VAL A 5 27.81 -10.92 -10.69
CA VAL A 5 27.36 -10.33 -9.43
C VAL A 5 28.45 -10.62 -8.40
N ALA A 6 29.16 -9.59 -7.97
CA ALA A 6 30.17 -9.73 -6.92
C ALA A 6 29.48 -10.24 -5.65
N ALA A 7 29.92 -11.37 -5.13
CA ALA A 7 29.48 -11.84 -3.81
C ALA A 7 29.78 -10.76 -2.76
N PRO A 8 28.90 -10.54 -1.78
CA PRO A 8 29.13 -9.55 -0.73
C PRO A 8 30.42 -9.87 0.02
N ALA A 9 31.26 -8.85 0.17
CA ALA A 9 32.63 -8.94 0.71
C ALA A 9 32.74 -9.39 2.17
N ASN A 10 31.64 -9.69 2.87
CA ASN A 10 31.58 -9.73 4.33
C ASN A 10 31.53 -11.12 4.97
N GLY A 11 31.52 -12.21 4.20
CA GLY A 11 31.42 -13.57 4.78
C GLY A 11 30.17 -13.81 5.63
N LYS A 12 29.18 -12.91 5.59
CA LYS A 12 27.92 -13.00 6.31
C LYS A 12 26.98 -13.97 5.57
N GLY A 13 26.37 -14.90 6.27
CA GLY A 13 25.35 -15.80 5.72
C GLY A 13 24.01 -15.11 5.44
N ARG A 14 23.88 -13.83 5.80
CA ARG A 14 22.66 -13.02 5.59
C ARG A 14 22.96 -11.53 5.50
N LEU A 15 22.07 -10.78 4.86
CA LEU A 15 22.07 -9.30 4.85
C LEU A 15 20.89 -8.76 5.65
N LEU A 16 21.09 -7.63 6.34
CA LEU A 16 20.06 -6.94 7.11
C LEU A 16 19.79 -5.55 6.54
N ALA A 17 18.52 -5.21 6.38
CA ALA A 17 18.11 -3.85 6.06
C ALA A 17 17.24 -3.23 7.14
N LEU A 18 17.48 -1.94 7.42
CA LEU A 18 16.54 -1.07 8.12
C LEU A 18 15.69 -0.33 7.09
N GLY A 19 14.37 -0.44 7.18
CA GLY A 19 13.45 0.30 6.31
C GLY A 19 12.67 1.36 7.09
N CYS A 20 12.58 2.56 6.51
CA CYS A 20 11.92 3.72 7.07
C CYS A 20 10.77 4.15 6.14
N GLU A 21 9.52 3.95 6.59
CA GLU A 21 8.29 4.34 5.91
C GLU A 21 7.71 5.61 6.55
N GLY A 22 7.24 6.55 5.72
CA GLY A 22 6.58 7.77 6.18
C GLY A 22 5.92 8.54 5.06
N SER A 23 5.27 7.84 4.12
CA SER A 23 4.60 8.44 2.95
C SER A 23 3.30 9.16 3.29
N ALA A 24 2.61 8.72 4.35
CA ALA A 24 1.32 9.24 4.78
C ALA A 24 1.24 9.32 6.31
N ASN A 25 0.10 9.00 6.91
CA ASN A 25 -0.11 9.15 8.36
C ASN A 25 0.52 8.04 9.22
N LYS A 26 1.18 7.05 8.63
CA LYS A 26 1.88 6.00 9.37
C LYS A 26 3.38 6.22 9.30
N LEU A 27 4.03 6.20 10.45
CA LEU A 27 5.47 6.11 10.58
C LEU A 27 5.82 4.66 10.85
N GLY A 28 6.58 4.03 9.97
CA GLY A 28 7.01 2.65 10.11
C GLY A 28 8.53 2.53 10.09
N VAL A 29 9.10 1.77 11.04
CA VAL A 29 10.49 1.34 10.97
C VAL A 29 10.54 -0.16 11.21
N GLY A 30 11.27 -0.88 10.36
CA GLY A 30 11.39 -2.32 10.46
C GLY A 30 12.76 -2.81 10.05
N VAL A 31 13.10 -4.00 10.52
CA VAL A 31 14.33 -4.71 10.17
C VAL A 31 13.96 -6.05 9.56
N ILE A 32 14.52 -6.33 8.40
CA ILE A 32 14.37 -7.60 7.69
C ILE A 32 15.73 -8.16 7.33
N SER A 33 15.84 -9.49 7.25
CA SER A 33 17.03 -10.14 6.74
C SER A 33 16.71 -11.00 5.53
N HIS A 34 17.67 -11.09 4.59
CA HIS A 34 17.67 -12.06 3.50
C HIS A 34 18.82 -13.05 3.68
N THR A 35 18.55 -14.34 3.48
CA THR A 35 19.57 -15.41 3.52
C THR A 35 20.40 -15.40 2.25
N LEU A 36 21.72 -15.58 2.37
CA LEU A 36 22.68 -15.66 1.26
C LEU A 36 23.23 -17.11 1.12
N PRO A 37 23.74 -17.54 -0.06
CA PRO A 37 23.74 -16.81 -1.32
C PRO A 37 22.33 -16.76 -1.88
N LEU A 38 22.00 -15.63 -2.50
CA LEU A 38 20.82 -15.60 -3.35
C LEU A 38 21.16 -16.49 -4.55
N PRO A 39 20.43 -17.59 -4.78
CA PRO A 39 20.54 -18.24 -6.07
C PRO A 39 20.19 -17.20 -7.13
N PRO A 40 20.75 -17.29 -8.37
CA PRO A 40 20.09 -16.65 -9.50
C PRO A 40 18.66 -17.19 -9.47
N ILE A 41 17.72 -16.32 -9.05
CA ILE A 41 16.36 -16.76 -8.77
C ILE A 41 15.70 -17.01 -10.12
N PRO A 42 15.54 -18.27 -10.56
CA PRO A 42 14.90 -18.53 -11.84
C PRO A 42 13.44 -18.12 -11.72
N GLY A 43 12.99 -17.23 -12.58
CA GLY A 43 11.61 -16.82 -12.65
C GLY A 43 11.15 -15.99 -11.44
N ASP A 44 10.01 -16.34 -10.90
CA ASP A 44 9.24 -15.50 -9.97
C ASP A 44 9.44 -15.80 -8.47
N THR A 45 10.48 -16.57 -8.10
CA THR A 45 10.80 -16.85 -6.68
C THR A 45 11.44 -15.62 -6.01
N GLN A 46 11.22 -15.46 -4.72
CA GLN A 46 11.84 -14.43 -3.89
C GLN A 46 12.87 -15.05 -2.92
N PRO A 47 13.86 -14.28 -2.45
CA PRO A 47 14.78 -14.76 -1.42
C PRO A 47 14.03 -15.11 -0.14
N GLU A 48 14.58 -16.04 0.64
CA GLU A 48 14.09 -16.31 1.98
C GLU A 48 14.32 -15.09 2.85
N ALA A 49 13.22 -14.50 3.31
CA ALA A 49 13.19 -13.27 4.07
C ALA A 49 12.64 -13.53 5.48
N GLU A 50 13.36 -13.03 6.51
CA GLU A 50 12.93 -13.09 7.89
C GLU A 50 12.63 -11.69 8.43
N VAL A 51 11.41 -11.47 8.92
CA VAL A 51 11.01 -10.22 9.57
C VAL A 51 11.49 -10.23 11.01
N LEU A 52 12.53 -9.44 11.32
CA LEU A 52 13.10 -9.35 12.66
C LEU A 52 12.34 -8.34 13.54
N SER A 53 11.85 -7.25 12.97
CA SER A 53 10.98 -6.30 13.65
C SER A 53 10.13 -5.50 12.68
N ASN A 54 8.92 -5.10 13.11
CA ASN A 54 8.02 -4.22 12.36
C ASN A 54 7.28 -3.32 13.35
N ILE A 55 7.74 -2.08 13.49
CA ILE A 55 7.18 -1.10 14.42
C ILE A 55 6.48 -0.02 13.61
N ARG A 56 5.25 0.31 14.00
CA ARG A 56 4.43 1.31 13.33
C ARG A 56 3.70 2.19 14.34
N HIS A 57 3.77 3.50 14.15
CA HIS A 57 3.01 4.49 14.88
C HIS A 57 2.13 5.28 13.89
N THR A 58 0.84 5.34 14.16
CA THR A 58 -0.13 6.02 13.30
C THR A 58 -0.47 7.40 13.87
N TYR A 59 -0.40 8.43 13.06
CA TYR A 59 -0.98 9.73 13.38
C TYR A 59 -2.50 9.68 13.14
N ASN A 60 -3.26 9.84 14.20
CA ASN A 60 -4.71 9.94 14.15
C ASN A 60 -5.12 11.41 14.17
N ALA A 61 -5.73 11.88 13.08
CA ALA A 61 -6.28 13.22 13.03
C ALA A 61 -7.52 13.33 13.96
N PRO A 62 -7.83 14.53 14.47
CA PRO A 62 -9.09 14.77 15.22
C PRO A 62 -10.32 14.31 14.43
N ALA A 63 -11.38 13.92 15.14
CA ALA A 63 -12.64 13.51 14.52
C ALA A 63 -13.16 14.59 13.56
N GLY A 64 -13.61 14.17 12.38
CA GLY A 64 -14.10 15.06 11.33
C GLY A 64 -13.00 15.79 10.53
N ALA A 65 -11.72 15.62 10.88
CA ALA A 65 -10.59 16.18 10.14
C ALA A 65 -9.83 15.09 9.35
N GLY A 66 -9.23 15.47 8.23
CA GLY A 66 -8.21 14.66 7.55
C GLY A 66 -6.82 14.91 8.16
N PHE A 67 -5.89 14.03 7.92
CA PHE A 67 -4.51 14.24 8.37
C PHE A 67 -3.80 15.25 7.45
N LEU A 68 -3.41 16.39 8.04
CA LEU A 68 -2.69 17.44 7.33
C LEU A 68 -1.20 17.08 7.19
N PRO A 69 -0.56 17.39 6.05
CA PRO A 69 0.86 17.09 5.84
C PRO A 69 1.79 17.65 6.91
N LYS A 70 1.50 18.86 7.41
CA LYS A 70 2.30 19.52 8.45
C LYS A 70 2.24 18.77 9.78
N ASP A 71 1.05 18.40 10.21
CA ASP A 71 0.83 17.74 11.51
C ASP A 71 1.37 16.31 11.49
N THR A 72 1.15 15.62 10.36
CA THR A 72 1.71 14.30 10.10
C THR A 72 3.24 14.32 10.15
N ALA A 73 3.88 15.28 9.50
CA ALA A 73 5.33 15.45 9.54
C ALA A 73 5.85 15.77 10.95
N GLN A 74 5.11 16.56 11.73
CA GLN A 74 5.45 16.83 13.13
C GLN A 74 5.39 15.56 13.98
N HIS A 75 4.34 14.75 13.82
CA HIS A 75 4.24 13.44 14.46
C HIS A 75 5.43 12.56 14.10
N HIS A 76 5.79 12.44 12.82
CA HIS A 76 6.89 11.60 12.38
C HIS A 76 8.23 12.07 13.00
N ARG A 77 8.52 13.36 12.99
CA ARG A 77 9.72 13.90 13.63
C ARG A 77 9.78 13.62 15.13
N ALA A 78 8.65 13.71 15.81
CA ALA A 78 8.58 13.45 17.26
C ALA A 78 8.78 11.96 17.60
N GLN A 79 8.32 11.05 16.73
CA GLN A 79 8.30 9.61 17.03
C GLN A 79 9.46 8.82 16.40
N PHE A 80 10.14 9.36 15.39
CA PHE A 80 11.10 8.61 14.57
C PHE A 80 12.19 7.92 15.42
N CYS A 81 12.80 8.64 16.34
CA CYS A 81 13.87 8.07 17.17
C CYS A 81 13.38 6.92 18.06
N SER A 82 12.25 7.09 18.73
CA SER A 82 11.68 6.06 19.62
C SER A 82 11.27 4.81 18.85
N VAL A 83 10.63 4.98 17.68
CA VAL A 83 10.22 3.89 16.79
C VAL A 83 11.44 3.14 16.25
N THR A 84 12.51 3.87 15.86
CA THR A 84 13.76 3.27 15.38
C THR A 84 14.46 2.47 16.48
N LEU A 85 14.61 3.04 17.67
CA LEU A 85 15.23 2.35 18.81
C LEU A 85 14.47 1.07 19.17
N GLU A 86 13.14 1.12 19.18
CA GLU A 86 12.31 -0.05 19.44
C GLU A 86 12.45 -1.11 18.35
N ALA A 87 12.50 -0.71 17.06
CA ALA A 87 12.70 -1.62 15.95
C ALA A 87 14.05 -2.35 16.06
N LEU A 88 15.13 -1.63 16.32
CA LEU A 88 16.48 -2.20 16.51
C LEU A 88 16.52 -3.14 17.71
N ARG A 89 15.93 -2.71 18.84
CA ARG A 89 15.89 -3.54 20.07
C ARG A 89 15.14 -4.87 19.83
N ARG A 90 13.98 -4.83 19.18
CA ARG A 90 13.20 -6.06 18.87
C ARG A 90 13.90 -6.94 17.87
N ALA A 91 14.63 -6.37 16.93
CA ALA A 91 15.44 -7.12 15.98
C ALA A 91 16.72 -7.71 16.58
N GLY A 92 17.06 -7.41 17.86
CA GLY A 92 18.30 -7.84 18.49
C GLY A 92 19.56 -7.13 17.96
N VAL A 93 19.40 -6.02 17.24
CA VAL A 93 20.50 -5.24 16.66
C VAL A 93 21.05 -4.31 17.73
N SER A 94 22.26 -4.59 18.20
CA SER A 94 22.94 -3.84 19.26
C SER A 94 23.99 -2.87 18.73
N ARG A 95 24.57 -3.15 17.57
CA ARG A 95 25.57 -2.34 16.88
C ARG A 95 25.14 -2.07 15.42
N PRO A 96 24.19 -1.13 15.20
CA PRO A 96 23.62 -0.90 13.85
C PRO A 96 24.68 -0.63 12.78
N ARG A 97 25.76 0.07 13.13
CA ARG A 97 26.89 0.32 12.23
C ARG A 97 27.51 -0.95 11.64
N ASP A 98 27.62 -2.00 12.47
CA ASP A 98 28.29 -3.25 12.07
C ASP A 98 27.30 -4.29 11.51
N GLU A 99 26.04 -4.21 11.93
CA GLU A 99 25.03 -5.25 11.70
C GLU A 99 24.10 -4.91 10.54
N ILE A 100 23.70 -3.63 10.37
CA ILE A 100 22.85 -3.19 9.25
C ILE A 100 23.69 -3.03 7.99
N ASP A 101 23.28 -3.68 6.90
CA ASP A 101 23.99 -3.62 5.61
C ASP A 101 23.37 -2.56 4.67
N CYS A 102 22.06 -2.29 4.81
CA CYS A 102 21.34 -1.34 3.95
C CYS A 102 20.37 -0.48 4.77
N VAL A 103 20.34 0.83 4.49
CA VAL A 103 19.33 1.76 5.00
C VAL A 103 18.38 2.13 3.87
N ALA A 104 17.16 1.62 3.92
CA ALA A 104 16.13 1.89 2.93
C ALA A 104 15.13 2.95 3.47
N PHE A 105 14.69 3.84 2.61
CA PHE A 105 13.68 4.85 2.94
C PHE A 105 12.68 5.02 1.81
N THR A 106 11.47 5.47 2.13
CA THR A 106 10.47 5.75 1.11
C THR A 106 10.84 7.01 0.31
N GLY A 107 11.23 6.82 -0.95
CA GLY A 107 11.50 7.90 -1.90
C GLY A 107 10.23 8.58 -2.44
N GLY A 108 9.09 7.91 -2.31
CA GLY A 108 7.77 8.30 -2.80
C GLY A 108 7.04 7.12 -3.46
N PRO A 109 5.78 7.32 -3.94
CA PRO A 109 4.96 8.51 -3.79
C PRO A 109 4.45 8.71 -2.36
N GLY A 110 3.93 9.92 -2.08
CA GLY A 110 3.34 10.24 -0.78
C GLY A 110 3.25 11.75 -0.50
N MET A 111 2.92 12.07 0.73
CA MET A 111 2.83 13.46 1.19
C MET A 111 4.23 14.05 1.40
N GLY A 112 4.55 15.16 0.75
CA GLY A 112 5.91 15.72 0.72
C GLY A 112 6.54 15.98 2.09
N ALA A 113 5.81 16.57 3.02
CA ALA A 113 6.35 16.93 4.34
C ALA A 113 6.67 15.70 5.23
N PRO A 114 5.80 14.68 5.36
CA PRO A 114 6.14 13.43 6.01
C PRO A 114 7.30 12.69 5.34
N LEU A 115 7.25 12.50 4.01
CA LEU A 115 8.32 11.87 3.24
C LEU A 115 9.68 12.52 3.51
N THR A 116 9.75 13.86 3.39
CA THR A 116 10.99 14.61 3.63
C THR A 116 11.49 14.42 5.06
N SER A 117 10.58 14.43 6.04
CA SER A 117 10.96 14.26 7.45
C SER A 117 11.63 12.90 7.70
N VAL A 118 11.08 11.83 7.12
CA VAL A 118 11.61 10.47 7.29
C VAL A 118 12.88 10.26 6.46
N ALA A 119 12.94 10.77 5.23
CA ALA A 119 14.14 10.66 4.39
C ALA A 119 15.35 11.38 5.01
N VAL A 120 15.15 12.58 5.57
CA VAL A 120 16.22 13.30 6.29
C VAL A 120 16.68 12.51 7.52
N ALA A 121 15.76 11.94 8.29
CA ALA A 121 16.10 11.14 9.46
C ALA A 121 16.86 9.85 9.06
N ALA A 122 16.42 9.13 8.04
CA ALA A 122 17.10 7.95 7.51
C ALA A 122 18.51 8.28 6.99
N ARG A 123 18.66 9.39 6.26
CA ARG A 123 19.97 9.91 5.81
C ARG A 123 20.90 10.22 6.99
N THR A 124 20.36 10.85 8.04
CA THR A 124 21.15 11.16 9.24
C THR A 124 21.64 9.89 9.92
N LEU A 125 20.79 8.86 10.05
CA LEU A 125 21.20 7.56 10.59
C LEU A 125 22.29 6.91 9.73
N ALA A 126 22.12 6.90 8.41
CA ALA A 126 23.10 6.34 7.49
C ALA A 126 24.47 7.01 7.64
N LEU A 127 24.51 8.34 7.70
CA LEU A 127 25.75 9.09 7.96
C LEU A 127 26.39 8.77 9.31
N LEU A 128 25.59 8.69 10.38
CA LEU A 128 26.10 8.35 11.72
C LEU A 128 26.64 6.91 11.79
N TRP A 129 26.12 6.01 10.95
CA TRP A 129 26.57 4.61 10.92
C TRP A 129 27.63 4.33 9.87
N GLY A 130 28.03 5.34 9.05
CA GLY A 130 28.95 5.15 7.92
C GLY A 130 28.34 4.26 6.83
N LYS A 131 27.05 4.45 6.54
CA LYS A 131 26.22 3.72 5.57
C LYS A 131 25.68 4.63 4.48
N GLU A 132 26.29 5.79 4.26
CA GLU A 132 25.86 6.76 3.24
C GLU A 132 25.93 6.22 1.81
N GLU A 133 26.80 5.24 1.56
CA GLU A 133 26.91 4.55 0.27
C GLU A 133 25.98 3.33 0.15
N ASP A 134 25.36 2.92 1.25
CA ASP A 134 24.47 1.76 1.36
C ASP A 134 23.01 2.18 1.51
N MET A 135 22.64 3.33 0.98
CA MET A 135 21.26 3.82 1.00
C MET A 135 20.47 3.42 -0.23
N VAL A 136 19.17 3.16 -0.02
CA VAL A 136 18.23 2.86 -1.11
C VAL A 136 16.92 3.63 -0.92
N GLY A 137 16.60 4.50 -1.88
CA GLY A 137 15.29 5.14 -2.00
C GLY A 137 14.31 4.19 -2.69
N VAL A 138 13.27 3.80 -1.99
CA VAL A 138 12.29 2.80 -2.43
C VAL A 138 11.02 3.46 -2.92
N ASN A 139 10.47 2.99 -4.03
CA ASN A 139 9.10 3.33 -4.42
C ASN A 139 8.12 2.61 -3.51
N HIS A 140 7.25 3.38 -2.86
CA HIS A 140 6.27 2.90 -1.88
C HIS A 140 5.35 1.79 -2.44
N CYS A 141 4.86 1.96 -3.68
CA CYS A 141 3.99 0.97 -4.32
C CYS A 141 4.73 -0.34 -4.60
N VAL A 142 6.00 -0.25 -5.06
CA VAL A 142 6.87 -1.41 -5.26
C VAL A 142 7.14 -2.11 -3.93
N GLY A 143 7.31 -1.35 -2.84
CA GLY A 143 7.42 -1.91 -1.49
C GLY A 143 6.24 -2.80 -1.13
N HIS A 144 5.01 -2.33 -1.33
CA HIS A 144 3.80 -3.11 -1.11
C HIS A 144 3.73 -4.37 -1.98
N ILE A 145 4.07 -4.25 -3.26
CA ILE A 145 4.00 -5.37 -4.22
C ILE A 145 4.99 -6.46 -3.83
N GLU A 146 6.26 -6.12 -3.63
CA GLU A 146 7.29 -7.11 -3.31
C GLU A 146 7.06 -7.77 -1.94
N MET A 147 6.65 -6.99 -0.93
CA MET A 147 6.28 -7.55 0.38
C MET A 147 5.08 -8.48 0.26
N GLY A 148 4.05 -8.06 -0.48
CA GLY A 148 2.87 -8.90 -0.73
C GLY A 148 3.22 -10.21 -1.41
N ARG A 149 4.09 -10.18 -2.43
CA ARG A 149 4.59 -11.39 -3.11
C ARG A 149 5.37 -12.30 -2.16
N SER A 150 6.26 -11.72 -1.36
CA SER A 150 7.07 -12.47 -0.40
C SER A 150 6.23 -13.20 0.64
N ILE A 151 5.24 -12.53 1.23
CA ILE A 151 4.40 -13.11 2.29
C ILE A 151 3.42 -14.16 1.75
N THR A 152 2.90 -13.96 0.53
CA THR A 152 1.85 -14.82 -0.03
C THR A 152 2.37 -15.92 -0.96
N GLY A 153 3.60 -15.80 -1.44
CA GLY A 153 4.17 -16.70 -2.46
C GLY A 153 3.59 -16.47 -3.87
N ALA A 154 2.89 -15.36 -4.10
CA ALA A 154 2.39 -15.01 -5.43
C ALA A 154 3.57 -14.78 -6.39
N ALA A 155 3.62 -15.58 -7.48
CA ALA A 155 4.75 -15.54 -8.41
C ALA A 155 4.69 -14.32 -9.34
N ASN A 156 3.73 -14.30 -10.25
CA ASN A 156 3.53 -13.20 -11.22
C ASN A 156 2.07 -12.75 -11.29
N PRO A 157 1.54 -12.17 -10.20
CA PRO A 157 0.14 -11.77 -10.14
C PRO A 157 -0.12 -10.48 -10.93
N VAL A 158 -1.36 -10.29 -11.39
CA VAL A 158 -1.93 -8.97 -11.55
C VAL A 158 -2.11 -8.39 -10.15
N VAL A 159 -1.68 -7.18 -9.93
CA VAL A 159 -1.74 -6.51 -8.63
C VAL A 159 -2.85 -5.48 -8.64
N LEU A 160 -3.78 -5.57 -7.69
CA LEU A 160 -4.67 -4.48 -7.35
C LEU A 160 -4.07 -3.72 -6.15
N TYR A 161 -3.52 -2.54 -6.42
CA TYR A 161 -3.00 -1.64 -5.39
C TYR A 161 -4.05 -0.61 -5.02
N VAL A 162 -4.53 -0.64 -3.79
CA VAL A 162 -5.62 0.21 -3.29
C VAL A 162 -5.29 0.82 -1.93
N SER A 163 -5.12 2.14 -1.92
CA SER A 163 -4.76 2.91 -0.72
C SER A 163 -5.49 4.26 -0.68
N GLY A 164 -5.21 5.07 0.33
CA GLY A 164 -5.71 6.45 0.40
C GLY A 164 -5.15 7.38 -0.68
N GLY A 165 -3.98 7.07 -1.23
CA GLY A 165 -3.28 7.89 -2.23
C GLY A 165 -3.31 7.32 -3.65
N ASN A 166 -3.44 6.01 -3.80
CA ASN A 166 -3.33 5.32 -5.09
C ASN A 166 -4.41 4.26 -5.27
N THR A 167 -4.86 4.11 -6.51
CA THR A 167 -5.70 2.99 -6.96
C THR A 167 -5.20 2.62 -8.34
N GLN A 168 -4.52 1.48 -8.44
CA GLN A 168 -3.86 1.04 -9.67
C GLN A 168 -4.04 -0.46 -9.88
N VAL A 169 -4.23 -0.85 -11.13
CA VAL A 169 -4.14 -2.24 -11.59
C VAL A 169 -2.81 -2.38 -12.34
N ILE A 170 -1.97 -3.28 -11.86
CA ILE A 170 -0.56 -3.35 -12.26
C ILE A 170 -0.23 -4.78 -12.68
N ALA A 171 0.62 -4.94 -13.68
CA ALA A 171 1.23 -6.23 -14.02
C ALA A 171 2.72 -6.06 -14.31
N TYR A 172 3.51 -7.10 -14.04
CA TYR A 172 4.93 -7.09 -14.30
C TYR A 172 5.24 -7.49 -15.74
N ALA A 173 6.02 -6.68 -16.43
CA ALA A 173 6.54 -6.98 -17.75
C ALA A 173 7.86 -6.21 -17.99
N GLU A 174 8.84 -6.87 -18.64
CA GLU A 174 10.09 -6.24 -19.06
C GLU A 174 10.82 -5.50 -17.92
N GLN A 175 10.98 -6.16 -16.79
CA GLN A 175 11.63 -5.63 -15.59
C GLN A 175 11.01 -4.33 -15.06
N ARG A 176 9.69 -4.14 -15.26
CA ARG A 176 8.91 -3.02 -14.72
C ARG A 176 7.52 -3.45 -14.30
N TYR A 177 7.01 -2.79 -13.32
CA TYR A 177 5.60 -2.83 -12.98
C TYR A 177 4.83 -1.87 -13.88
N ARG A 178 4.05 -2.40 -14.82
CA ARG A 178 3.27 -1.62 -15.79
C ARG A 178 1.88 -1.35 -15.23
N ILE A 179 1.45 -0.09 -15.27
CA ILE A 179 0.11 0.33 -14.86
C ILE A 179 -0.83 0.07 -16.06
N PHE A 180 -1.77 -0.85 -15.88
CA PHE A 180 -2.81 -1.17 -16.87
C PHE A 180 -4.04 -0.30 -16.73
N GLY A 181 -4.31 0.16 -15.51
CA GLY A 181 -5.40 1.07 -15.20
C GLY A 181 -5.19 1.76 -13.88
N GLU A 182 -5.75 2.96 -13.73
CA GLU A 182 -5.65 3.75 -12.50
C GLU A 182 -6.88 4.62 -12.27
N ALA A 183 -7.06 5.11 -11.05
CA ALA A 183 -8.07 6.12 -10.77
C ALA A 183 -7.65 7.46 -11.37
N LEU A 184 -8.54 8.05 -12.18
CA LEU A 184 -8.26 9.27 -12.94
C LEU A 184 -8.35 10.56 -12.11
N ASP A 185 -8.97 10.49 -10.94
CA ASP A 185 -9.26 11.66 -10.09
C ASP A 185 -8.80 11.47 -8.65
N ILE A 186 -9.53 10.71 -7.84
CA ILE A 186 -9.19 10.40 -6.45
C ILE A 186 -9.03 8.90 -6.25
N ALA A 187 -8.14 8.50 -5.35
CA ALA A 187 -8.00 7.09 -4.98
C ALA A 187 -9.23 6.59 -4.22
N VAL A 188 -9.53 5.29 -4.32
CA VAL A 188 -10.70 4.67 -3.65
C VAL A 188 -10.67 4.88 -2.14
N GLY A 189 -9.49 4.76 -1.50
CA GLY A 189 -9.37 5.00 -0.06
C GLY A 189 -9.68 6.45 0.32
N ASN A 190 -9.26 7.44 -0.49
CA ASN A 190 -9.64 8.83 -0.29
C ASN A 190 -11.15 9.04 -0.47
N CYS A 191 -11.79 8.37 -1.42
CA CYS A 191 -13.24 8.40 -1.60
C CYS A 191 -13.94 7.93 -0.32
N LEU A 192 -13.55 6.76 0.20
CA LEU A 192 -14.09 6.21 1.45
C LEU A 192 -13.86 7.13 2.64
N ASP A 193 -12.64 7.64 2.81
CA ASP A 193 -12.28 8.52 3.94
C ASP A 193 -13.04 9.85 3.89
N ARG A 194 -13.28 10.40 2.70
CA ARG A 194 -14.07 11.64 2.55
C ARG A 194 -15.54 11.40 2.87
N PHE A 195 -16.11 10.32 2.38
CA PHE A 195 -17.49 9.95 2.71
C PHE A 195 -17.66 9.68 4.21
N ALA A 196 -16.71 8.99 4.85
CA ALA A 196 -16.71 8.77 6.30
C ALA A 196 -16.85 10.10 7.08
N ARG A 197 -16.11 11.14 6.65
CA ARG A 197 -16.21 12.48 7.23
C ARG A 197 -17.58 13.13 7.01
N THR A 198 -18.14 12.99 5.82
CA THR A 198 -19.49 13.53 5.50
C THR A 198 -20.56 13.00 6.46
N ILE A 199 -20.52 11.71 6.80
CA ILE A 199 -21.49 11.10 7.72
C ILE A 199 -20.98 10.97 9.15
N MET A 200 -19.90 11.70 9.49
CA MET A 200 -19.33 11.79 10.84
C MET A 200 -18.94 10.45 11.45
N ILE A 201 -18.31 9.58 10.66
CA ILE A 201 -17.69 8.34 11.14
C ILE A 201 -16.37 8.67 11.85
N PRO A 202 -16.04 8.03 12.99
CA PRO A 202 -14.76 8.19 13.67
C PRO A 202 -13.56 7.83 12.82
N ASN A 203 -12.42 8.49 13.07
CA ASN A 203 -11.15 8.16 12.42
C ASN A 203 -10.44 6.94 13.03
N ASP A 204 -10.81 6.54 14.24
CA ASP A 204 -10.20 5.42 14.97
C ASP A 204 -11.03 4.14 14.82
N PRO A 205 -10.45 2.98 14.51
CA PRO A 205 -9.05 2.73 14.16
C PRO A 205 -8.67 3.22 12.74
N ALA A 206 -9.63 3.27 11.81
CA ALA A 206 -9.49 3.83 10.46
C ALA A 206 -10.86 4.08 9.84
N PRO A 207 -11.09 5.17 9.07
CA PRO A 207 -12.38 5.46 8.46
C PRO A 207 -12.89 4.33 7.55
N GLY A 208 -12.01 3.79 6.69
CA GLY A 208 -12.37 2.69 5.77
C GLY A 208 -12.81 1.42 6.50
N TYR A 209 -12.15 1.07 7.62
CA TYR A 209 -12.58 -0.03 8.48
C TYR A 209 -13.96 0.22 9.09
N ASN A 210 -14.22 1.43 9.58
CA ASN A 210 -15.49 1.78 10.17
C ASN A 210 -16.64 1.78 9.14
N ILE A 211 -16.37 2.19 7.88
CA ILE A 211 -17.31 2.02 6.77
C ILE A 211 -17.63 0.54 6.55
N GLU A 212 -16.63 -0.33 6.52
CA GLU A 212 -16.82 -1.77 6.39
C GLU A 212 -17.72 -2.33 7.51
N GLN A 213 -17.49 -1.92 8.76
CA GLN A 213 -18.30 -2.38 9.89
C GLN A 213 -19.75 -1.91 9.78
N LEU A 214 -20.01 -0.68 9.29
CA LEU A 214 -21.37 -0.18 9.06
C LEU A 214 -22.01 -0.91 7.87
N ALA A 215 -21.31 -1.08 6.77
CA ALA A 215 -21.81 -1.80 5.60
C ALA A 215 -22.26 -3.24 5.95
N ARG A 216 -21.54 -3.93 6.84
CA ARG A 216 -21.91 -5.27 7.34
C ARG A 216 -23.21 -5.30 8.16
N ARG A 217 -23.65 -4.16 8.68
CA ARG A 217 -24.92 -4.04 9.45
C ARG A 217 -26.12 -3.75 8.57
N SER A 218 -25.90 -3.34 7.31
CA SER A 218 -26.98 -3.26 6.34
C SER A 218 -27.62 -4.63 6.13
N ALA A 219 -28.93 -4.65 5.96
CA ALA A 219 -29.66 -5.88 5.60
C ALA A 219 -29.31 -6.37 4.19
N GLY A 220 -28.67 -5.50 3.38
CA GLY A 220 -28.26 -5.81 2.00
C GLY A 220 -29.41 -5.81 1.00
N ASP A 221 -30.60 -5.42 1.41
CA ASP A 221 -31.80 -5.36 0.57
C ASP A 221 -32.03 -3.99 -0.09
N VAL A 222 -31.22 -2.99 0.30
CA VAL A 222 -31.25 -1.63 -0.27
C VAL A 222 -29.91 -1.28 -0.86
N LEU A 223 -29.80 -1.31 -2.17
CA LEU A 223 -28.66 -0.79 -2.92
C LEU A 223 -29.06 0.54 -3.55
N HIS A 224 -28.48 1.63 -3.08
CA HIS A 224 -28.71 2.95 -3.67
C HIS A 224 -27.97 3.05 -5.01
N ASP A 225 -28.65 3.60 -6.01
CA ASP A 225 -28.09 3.78 -7.35
C ASP A 225 -26.96 4.82 -7.34
N LEU A 226 -25.76 4.38 -7.63
CA LEU A 226 -24.54 5.19 -7.74
C LEU A 226 -23.99 5.14 -9.17
N PRO A 227 -23.31 6.19 -9.65
CA PRO A 227 -22.78 6.21 -11.01
C PRO A 227 -21.78 5.09 -11.28
N TYR A 228 -21.89 4.47 -12.45
CA TYR A 228 -20.84 3.59 -12.98
C TYR A 228 -19.81 4.43 -13.73
N ALA A 229 -18.55 4.34 -13.34
CA ALA A 229 -17.49 5.22 -13.83
C ALA A 229 -16.20 4.45 -14.17
N VAL A 230 -16.31 3.47 -15.08
CA VAL A 230 -15.18 2.71 -15.63
C VAL A 230 -15.00 3.08 -17.12
N LYS A 231 -13.74 3.30 -17.52
CA LYS A 231 -13.34 3.49 -18.93
C LYS A 231 -12.12 2.61 -19.23
N GLY A 232 -12.35 1.52 -19.95
CA GLY A 232 -11.32 0.51 -20.19
C GLY A 232 -10.90 -0.15 -18.87
N MET A 233 -9.68 0.09 -18.42
CA MET A 233 -9.17 -0.34 -17.10
C MET A 233 -9.01 0.83 -16.11
N ASP A 234 -9.33 2.06 -16.54
CA ASP A 234 -9.33 3.23 -15.67
C ASP A 234 -10.70 3.40 -14.99
N CYS A 235 -10.70 4.06 -13.83
CA CYS A 235 -11.91 4.35 -13.07
C CYS A 235 -11.89 5.76 -12.49
N SER A 236 -13.06 6.23 -12.03
CA SER A 236 -13.23 7.54 -11.40
C SER A 236 -14.16 7.41 -10.19
N PHE A 237 -13.84 8.07 -9.09
CA PHE A 237 -14.61 7.99 -7.85
C PHE A 237 -15.24 9.31 -7.41
N SER A 238 -14.85 10.46 -8.01
CA SER A 238 -15.37 11.77 -7.60
C SER A 238 -16.88 11.91 -7.84
N GLY A 239 -17.38 11.38 -8.96
CA GLY A 239 -18.83 11.40 -9.25
C GLY A 239 -19.62 10.51 -8.30
N ILE A 240 -19.06 9.35 -7.92
CA ILE A 240 -19.65 8.44 -6.92
C ILE A 240 -19.70 9.13 -5.56
N LEU A 241 -18.59 9.75 -5.15
CA LEU A 241 -18.50 10.50 -3.90
C LEU A 241 -19.54 11.61 -3.85
N ALA A 242 -19.65 12.44 -4.91
CA ALA A 242 -20.63 13.51 -4.97
C ALA A 242 -22.06 13.00 -4.84
N LYS A 243 -22.38 11.85 -5.47
CA LYS A 243 -23.71 11.25 -5.38
C LYS A 243 -24.03 10.71 -3.99
N VAL A 244 -23.08 10.00 -3.36
CA VAL A 244 -23.30 9.46 -2.01
C VAL A 244 -23.32 10.57 -0.95
N ASP A 245 -22.59 11.67 -1.15
CA ASP A 245 -22.67 12.86 -0.29
C ASP A 245 -24.05 13.55 -0.40
N ASP A 246 -24.64 13.60 -1.61
CA ASP A 246 -26.02 14.10 -1.80
C ASP A 246 -27.05 13.20 -1.08
N LEU A 247 -26.92 11.88 -1.20
CA LEU A 247 -27.78 10.94 -0.46
C LEU A 247 -27.61 11.08 1.05
N ALA A 248 -26.39 11.32 1.54
CA ALA A 248 -26.13 11.58 2.95
C ALA A 248 -26.82 12.88 3.44
N ALA A 249 -26.81 13.93 2.61
CA ALA A 249 -27.53 15.17 2.90
C ALA A 249 -29.06 14.93 2.94
N GLN A 250 -29.60 14.11 2.06
CA GLN A 250 -31.03 13.71 2.08
C GLN A 250 -31.35 12.90 3.32
N MET A 251 -30.51 11.96 3.73
CA MET A 251 -30.64 11.21 4.98
C MET A 251 -30.71 12.13 6.18
N LEU A 252 -29.78 13.08 6.29
CA LEU A 252 -29.75 14.05 7.39
C LEU A 252 -30.98 14.94 7.41
N ALA A 253 -31.63 15.21 6.27
CA ALA A 253 -32.87 15.93 6.14
C ALA A 253 -34.13 15.06 6.38
N GLY A 254 -33.98 13.77 6.72
CA GLY A 254 -35.10 12.84 6.96
C GLY A 254 -35.90 12.51 5.70
N LYS A 255 -35.32 12.66 4.50
CA LYS A 255 -36.00 12.33 3.25
C LYS A 255 -35.96 10.83 3.01
N LYS A 256 -36.99 10.33 2.32
CA LYS A 256 -37.04 8.97 1.80
C LYS A 256 -36.63 8.96 0.33
N VAL A 257 -36.03 7.88 -0.10
CA VAL A 257 -35.74 7.62 -1.52
C VAL A 257 -36.61 6.49 -2.02
N THR A 258 -36.88 6.49 -3.34
CA THR A 258 -37.59 5.40 -3.98
C THR A 258 -36.57 4.44 -4.58
N THR A 259 -36.62 3.16 -4.22
CA THR A 259 -35.78 2.11 -4.80
C THR A 259 -36.15 1.82 -6.25
N ALA A 260 -35.32 1.07 -6.95
CA ALA A 260 -35.60 0.63 -8.32
C ALA A 260 -36.94 -0.13 -8.43
N GLU A 261 -37.36 -0.83 -7.36
CA GLU A 261 -38.63 -1.56 -7.27
C GLU A 261 -39.81 -0.66 -6.87
N GLY A 262 -39.62 0.65 -6.78
CA GLY A 262 -40.68 1.61 -6.47
C GLY A 262 -41.05 1.72 -4.99
N ARG A 263 -40.29 1.13 -4.07
CA ARG A 263 -40.51 1.23 -2.60
C ARG A 263 -39.90 2.51 -2.05
N ALA A 264 -40.67 3.25 -1.23
CA ALA A 264 -40.14 4.38 -0.46
C ALA A 264 -39.44 3.87 0.80
N VAL A 265 -38.11 4.05 0.88
CA VAL A 265 -37.29 3.61 2.00
C VAL A 265 -36.59 4.79 2.66
N GLU A 266 -36.34 4.67 3.96
CA GLU A 266 -35.47 5.59 4.68
C GLU A 266 -34.02 5.33 4.28
N ILE A 267 -33.23 6.40 4.20
CA ILE A 267 -31.79 6.29 3.93
C ILE A 267 -31.10 6.08 5.26
N THR A 268 -30.32 5.00 5.39
CA THR A 268 -29.52 4.73 6.58
C THR A 268 -28.03 4.89 6.30
N LYS A 269 -27.23 5.12 7.36
CA LYS A 269 -25.75 5.15 7.21
C LYS A 269 -25.22 3.80 6.74
N GLU A 270 -25.80 2.73 7.24
CA GLU A 270 -25.47 1.35 6.92
C GLU A 270 -25.67 1.06 5.45
N ASP A 271 -26.82 1.45 4.87
CA ASP A 271 -27.13 1.23 3.45
C ASP A 271 -26.29 2.11 2.52
N LEU A 272 -25.97 3.34 2.95
CA LEU A 272 -25.05 4.19 2.20
C LEU A 272 -23.62 3.61 2.19
N CYS A 273 -23.12 3.13 3.33
CA CYS A 273 -21.81 2.47 3.42
C CYS A 273 -21.79 1.19 2.57
N PHE A 274 -22.86 0.38 2.64
CA PHE A 274 -23.02 -0.82 1.85
C PHE A 274 -23.01 -0.50 0.34
N SER A 275 -23.87 0.42 -0.10
CA SER A 275 -23.99 0.79 -1.50
C SER A 275 -22.68 1.36 -2.09
N LEU A 276 -22.01 2.23 -1.33
CA LEU A 276 -20.72 2.77 -1.73
C LEU A 276 -19.68 1.65 -1.88
N GLN A 277 -19.56 0.79 -0.87
CA GLN A 277 -18.60 -0.31 -0.85
C GLN A 277 -18.85 -1.28 -2.02
N GLU A 278 -20.08 -1.77 -2.19
CA GLU A 278 -20.42 -2.71 -3.28
C GLU A 278 -20.12 -2.11 -4.65
N THR A 279 -20.50 -0.85 -4.89
CA THR A 279 -20.28 -0.19 -6.18
C THR A 279 -18.80 -0.01 -6.50
N VAL A 280 -18.02 0.56 -5.59
CA VAL A 280 -16.61 0.85 -5.88
C VAL A 280 -15.79 -0.44 -5.98
N PHE A 281 -16.11 -1.47 -5.18
CA PHE A 281 -15.40 -2.75 -5.25
C PHE A 281 -15.76 -3.56 -6.48
N ALA A 282 -17.02 -3.53 -6.92
CA ALA A 282 -17.43 -4.15 -8.20
C ALA A 282 -16.64 -3.57 -9.38
N MET A 283 -16.46 -2.25 -9.42
CA MET A 283 -15.65 -1.59 -10.45
C MET A 283 -14.17 -2.02 -10.38
N LEU A 284 -13.59 -2.13 -9.19
CA LEU A 284 -12.20 -2.58 -9.00
C LEU A 284 -12.03 -4.04 -9.43
N VAL A 285 -12.98 -4.91 -9.09
CA VAL A 285 -12.98 -6.31 -9.54
C VAL A 285 -13.06 -6.41 -11.06
N GLU A 286 -13.95 -5.63 -11.69
CA GLU A 286 -14.12 -5.62 -13.14
C GLU A 286 -12.84 -5.20 -13.88
N ILE A 287 -12.19 -4.09 -13.47
CA ILE A 287 -10.97 -3.64 -14.15
C ILE A 287 -9.80 -4.60 -13.90
N THR A 288 -9.75 -5.23 -12.72
CA THR A 288 -8.74 -6.24 -12.42
C THR A 288 -8.94 -7.50 -13.25
N GLU A 289 -10.18 -7.94 -13.42
CA GLU A 289 -10.54 -9.07 -14.27
C GLU A 289 -10.10 -8.83 -15.72
N ARG A 290 -10.37 -7.64 -16.27
CA ARG A 290 -9.91 -7.27 -17.63
C ARG A 290 -8.39 -7.33 -17.76
N ALA A 291 -7.66 -6.84 -16.77
CA ALA A 291 -6.21 -6.91 -16.77
C ALA A 291 -5.71 -8.36 -16.69
N MET A 292 -6.31 -9.22 -15.85
CA MET A 292 -5.99 -10.64 -15.78
C MET A 292 -6.22 -11.34 -17.12
N ALA A 293 -7.36 -11.03 -17.77
CA ALA A 293 -7.67 -11.57 -19.10
C ALA A 293 -6.66 -11.12 -20.16
N HIS A 294 -6.25 -9.84 -20.10
CA HIS A 294 -5.34 -9.25 -21.08
C HIS A 294 -3.93 -9.84 -20.96
N VAL A 295 -3.41 -10.00 -19.75
CA VAL A 295 -2.05 -10.53 -19.52
C VAL A 295 -2.00 -12.05 -19.41
N GLY A 296 -3.14 -12.73 -19.39
CA GLY A 296 -3.22 -14.19 -19.24
C GLY A 296 -2.86 -14.69 -17.83
N SER A 297 -2.91 -13.83 -16.80
CA SER A 297 -2.60 -14.22 -15.43
C SER A 297 -3.78 -14.93 -14.76
N GLN A 298 -3.47 -15.96 -13.96
CA GLN A 298 -4.42 -16.63 -13.07
C GLN A 298 -4.22 -16.24 -11.60
N GLN A 299 -3.36 -15.28 -11.32
CA GLN A 299 -3.07 -14.82 -9.97
C GLN A 299 -3.43 -13.34 -9.85
N VAL A 300 -4.11 -12.97 -8.76
CA VAL A 300 -4.31 -11.58 -8.36
C VAL A 300 -3.80 -11.37 -6.95
N LEU A 301 -3.02 -10.31 -6.75
CA LEU A 301 -2.51 -9.89 -5.45
C LEU A 301 -3.15 -8.56 -5.08
N ILE A 302 -3.76 -8.49 -3.90
CA ILE A 302 -4.35 -7.25 -3.37
C ILE A 302 -3.38 -6.66 -2.34
N VAL A 303 -2.99 -5.39 -2.52
CA VAL A 303 -2.09 -4.67 -1.62
C VAL A 303 -2.58 -3.24 -1.36
N GLY A 304 -2.05 -2.62 -0.30
CA GLY A 304 -2.47 -1.30 0.18
C GLY A 304 -3.57 -1.39 1.24
N GLY A 305 -3.74 -0.33 2.02
CA GLY A 305 -4.60 -0.34 3.23
C GLY A 305 -6.06 -0.70 2.98
N VAL A 306 -6.64 -0.33 1.82
CA VAL A 306 -8.01 -0.73 1.45
C VAL A 306 -8.08 -2.22 1.11
N GLY A 307 -6.96 -2.83 0.71
CA GLY A 307 -6.86 -4.25 0.40
C GLY A 307 -7.13 -5.18 1.60
N SER A 308 -7.08 -4.68 2.83
CA SER A 308 -7.45 -5.42 4.03
C SER A 308 -8.97 -5.59 4.20
N ASN A 309 -9.80 -4.88 3.42
CA ASN A 309 -11.25 -5.00 3.46
C ASN A 309 -11.69 -6.40 3.03
N VAL A 310 -12.39 -7.10 3.91
CA VAL A 310 -12.79 -8.50 3.70
C VAL A 310 -13.77 -8.62 2.53
N ARG A 311 -14.69 -7.67 2.35
CA ARG A 311 -15.64 -7.70 1.24
C ARG A 311 -14.95 -7.60 -0.12
N LEU A 312 -13.95 -6.73 -0.24
CA LEU A 312 -13.14 -6.64 -1.46
C LEU A 312 -12.43 -7.97 -1.76
N GLN A 313 -11.86 -8.60 -0.73
CA GLN A 313 -11.19 -9.90 -0.88
C GLN A 313 -12.18 -11.01 -1.28
N GLU A 314 -13.39 -11.03 -0.71
CA GLU A 314 -14.45 -11.98 -1.07
C GLU A 314 -14.86 -11.84 -2.54
N MET A 315 -15.16 -10.61 -3.00
CA MET A 315 -15.56 -10.32 -4.36
C MET A 315 -14.45 -10.68 -5.36
N MET A 316 -13.21 -10.29 -5.05
CA MET A 316 -12.04 -10.64 -5.87
C MET A 316 -11.79 -12.14 -5.90
N GLY A 317 -11.97 -12.82 -4.75
CA GLY A 317 -11.86 -14.28 -4.65
C GLY A 317 -12.92 -15.03 -5.46
N ALA A 318 -14.16 -14.52 -5.52
CA ALA A 318 -15.20 -15.09 -6.38
C ALA A 318 -14.80 -14.98 -7.86
N MET A 319 -14.43 -13.78 -8.30
CA MET A 319 -13.97 -13.53 -9.69
C MET A 319 -12.77 -14.41 -10.05
N ALA A 320 -11.76 -14.48 -9.18
CA ALA A 320 -10.56 -15.28 -9.45
C ALA A 320 -10.89 -16.76 -9.60
N ARG A 321 -11.74 -17.34 -8.74
CA ARG A 321 -12.21 -18.74 -8.85
C ARG A 321 -12.98 -19.00 -10.14
N ASP A 322 -13.87 -18.09 -10.55
CA ASP A 322 -14.64 -18.22 -11.79
C ASP A 322 -13.73 -18.26 -13.03
N ARG A 323 -12.54 -17.66 -12.92
CA ARG A 323 -11.50 -17.73 -13.94
C ARG A 323 -10.51 -18.91 -13.78
N GLY A 324 -10.70 -19.78 -12.80
CA GLY A 324 -9.77 -20.86 -12.49
C GLY A 324 -8.45 -20.38 -11.89
N GLY A 325 -8.45 -19.18 -11.27
CA GLY A 325 -7.28 -18.55 -10.68
C GLY A 325 -7.36 -18.47 -9.15
N SER A 326 -6.43 -17.71 -8.57
CA SER A 326 -6.28 -17.54 -7.13
C SER A 326 -6.11 -16.08 -6.74
N VAL A 327 -6.68 -15.70 -5.58
CA VAL A 327 -6.47 -14.42 -4.94
C VAL A 327 -5.45 -14.55 -3.81
N TYR A 328 -4.55 -13.59 -3.74
CA TYR A 328 -3.55 -13.42 -2.70
C TYR A 328 -3.79 -12.08 -2.02
N ALA A 329 -3.89 -12.09 -0.70
CA ALA A 329 -4.01 -10.89 0.10
C ALA A 329 -3.21 -11.08 1.39
N THR A 330 -2.61 -10.01 1.86
CA THR A 330 -1.90 -10.00 3.14
C THR A 330 -2.81 -9.48 4.24
N ASP A 331 -2.55 -9.87 5.46
CA ASP A 331 -3.21 -9.29 6.63
C ASP A 331 -2.75 -7.83 6.88
N GLU A 332 -3.40 -7.17 7.84
CA GLU A 332 -3.15 -5.76 8.16
C GLU A 332 -1.70 -5.43 8.56
N ARG A 333 -0.92 -6.42 9.01
CA ARG A 333 0.48 -6.22 9.39
C ARG A 333 1.35 -5.86 8.20
N PHE A 334 1.00 -6.39 7.01
CA PHE A 334 1.75 -6.26 5.77
C PHE A 334 1.02 -5.43 4.70
N CYS A 335 -0.33 -5.43 4.73
CA CYS A 335 -1.16 -4.69 3.79
C CYS A 335 -1.11 -3.17 4.03
N ILE A 336 -1.07 -2.77 5.30
CA ILE A 336 -0.97 -1.36 5.72
C ILE A 336 0.49 -0.92 5.71
N ASP A 337 0.73 0.38 5.40
CA ASP A 337 2.07 0.99 5.35
C ASP A 337 2.92 0.59 6.56
N ASN A 338 4.13 0.10 6.30
CA ASN A 338 5.03 -0.41 7.32
C ASN A 338 6.50 -0.30 6.88
N GLY A 339 7.44 -0.38 7.86
CA GLY A 339 8.87 -0.25 7.58
C GLY A 339 9.47 -1.43 6.85
N ILE A 340 8.96 -2.65 7.07
CA ILE A 340 9.56 -3.85 6.47
C ILE A 340 9.31 -3.98 4.97
N MET A 341 8.22 -3.43 4.42
CA MET A 341 8.01 -3.43 2.97
C MET A 341 9.06 -2.57 2.27
N ILE A 342 9.48 -1.48 2.92
CA ILE A 342 10.56 -0.60 2.43
C ILE A 342 11.92 -1.28 2.62
N ALA A 343 12.15 -1.95 3.76
CA ALA A 343 13.36 -2.72 4.00
C ALA A 343 13.51 -3.85 2.99
N HIS A 344 12.44 -4.62 2.72
CA HIS A 344 12.45 -5.75 1.80
C HIS A 344 12.75 -5.32 0.37
N ALA A 345 11.98 -4.40 -0.19
CA ALA A 345 12.21 -3.90 -1.55
C ALA A 345 13.56 -3.17 -1.68
N GLY A 346 13.98 -2.46 -0.62
CA GLY A 346 15.30 -1.85 -0.53
C GLY A 346 16.41 -2.87 -0.58
N LEU A 347 16.29 -3.99 0.14
CA LEU A 347 17.29 -5.05 0.16
C LEU A 347 17.36 -5.79 -1.17
N LEU A 348 16.23 -6.07 -1.83
CA LEU A 348 16.19 -6.62 -3.19
C LEU A 348 16.92 -5.73 -4.19
N ALA A 349 16.68 -4.42 -4.13
CA ALA A 349 17.38 -3.45 -4.97
C ALA A 349 18.88 -3.39 -4.64
N TYR A 350 19.23 -3.40 -3.35
CA TYR A 350 20.61 -3.41 -2.85
C TYR A 350 21.39 -4.62 -3.36
N GLU A 351 20.81 -5.80 -3.27
CA GLU A 351 21.37 -7.07 -3.74
C GLU A 351 21.59 -7.08 -5.27
N SER A 352 20.72 -6.40 -6.03
CA SER A 352 20.87 -6.21 -7.47
C SER A 352 21.91 -5.14 -7.86
N GLY A 353 22.65 -4.60 -6.87
CA GLY A 353 23.68 -3.59 -7.07
C GLY A 353 23.17 -2.15 -7.15
N PHE A 354 21.89 -1.91 -6.88
CA PHE A 354 21.35 -0.54 -6.87
C PHE A 354 21.68 0.18 -5.56
N ARG A 355 22.05 1.43 -5.67
CA ARG A 355 22.30 2.36 -4.55
C ARG A 355 21.75 3.73 -4.93
N THR A 356 21.29 4.47 -3.93
CA THR A 356 20.89 5.87 -4.10
C THR A 356 22.03 6.75 -3.58
N PRO A 357 22.75 7.48 -4.44
CA PRO A 357 23.80 8.38 -3.99
C PRO A 357 23.27 9.39 -2.96
N LEU A 358 24.10 9.77 -2.01
CA LEU A 358 23.68 10.65 -0.90
C LEU A 358 23.03 11.95 -1.37
N GLN A 359 23.55 12.57 -2.41
CA GLN A 359 22.96 13.79 -3.01
C GLN A 359 21.58 13.56 -3.63
N ASP A 360 21.27 12.33 -4.02
CA ASP A 360 20.02 11.94 -4.67
C ASP A 360 19.01 11.31 -3.69
N THR A 361 19.36 11.24 -2.38
CA THR A 361 18.45 10.77 -1.34
C THR A 361 17.36 11.81 -1.04
N THR A 362 16.64 12.23 -2.07
CA THR A 362 15.50 13.14 -2.03
C THR A 362 14.18 12.36 -2.11
N VAL A 363 13.07 13.06 -2.06
CA VAL A 363 11.74 12.47 -2.14
C VAL A 363 10.94 13.07 -3.29
N THR A 364 10.10 12.27 -3.91
CA THR A 364 9.22 12.67 -5.01
C THR A 364 7.78 12.31 -4.68
N GLN A 365 6.89 13.32 -4.55
CA GLN A 365 5.49 13.08 -4.19
C GLN A 365 4.72 12.24 -5.22
N ARG A 366 5.16 12.28 -6.49
CA ARG A 366 4.55 11.59 -7.64
C ARG A 366 5.50 10.59 -8.27
N PHE A 367 6.17 9.81 -7.45
CA PHE A 367 7.05 8.73 -7.95
C PHE A 367 6.19 7.60 -8.52
N ARG A 368 6.13 7.48 -9.83
CA ARG A 368 5.31 6.47 -10.50
C ARG A 368 5.88 5.07 -10.32
N THR A 369 5.00 4.09 -10.18
CA THR A 369 5.37 2.67 -10.01
C THR A 369 6.09 2.13 -11.26
N ASP A 370 5.70 2.57 -12.45
CA ASP A 370 6.25 2.15 -13.75
C ASP A 370 7.60 2.81 -14.12
N GLU A 371 8.08 3.78 -13.32
CA GLU A 371 9.42 4.35 -13.46
C GLU A 371 10.52 3.45 -12.89
N VAL A 372 10.17 2.52 -11.98
CA VAL A 372 11.15 1.68 -11.28
C VAL A 372 11.64 0.55 -12.17
N HIS A 373 12.96 0.42 -12.29
CA HIS A 373 13.59 -0.72 -12.95
C HIS A 373 13.81 -1.84 -11.93
N VAL A 374 13.02 -2.89 -12.03
CA VAL A 374 12.96 -4.03 -11.10
C VAL A 374 13.98 -5.08 -11.54
N LYS A 375 15.28 -4.83 -11.30
CA LYS A 375 16.39 -5.67 -11.74
C LYS A 375 16.47 -7.02 -11.04
N TRP A 376 15.87 -7.15 -9.88
CA TRP A 376 15.86 -8.38 -9.07
C TRP A 376 14.84 -9.43 -9.55
N ARG A 377 14.05 -9.11 -10.56
CA ARG A 377 13.16 -10.05 -11.26
C ARG A 377 13.64 -10.27 -12.69
N VAL A 378 13.68 -11.53 -13.12
CA VAL A 378 14.15 -11.93 -14.46
C VAL A 378 12.98 -12.45 -15.27
#